data_478424ec7a897b06015fc2264cb4696c
#
_entry.id   478424ec7a897b06015fc2264cb4696c
#
_cell.length_a   1.000
_cell.length_b   1.000
_cell.length_c   1.000
_cell.angle_alpha   90.00
_cell.angle_beta   90.00
_cell.angle_gamma   90.00
#
_symmetry.space_group_name_H-M   'P 1'
#
loop_
_entity.id
_entity.type
_entity.pdbx_description
1 polymer ?
#
loop_
_entity_poly.entity_id
_entity_poly.type
_entity_poly.pdbx_seq_one_letter_code
_entity_poly.pdbx_strand_id
1 'polypeptide(L)' 'MSNWKTDFEVKFSLEFKHFNGRKEIKNNTLIVEAENEDQAIEMVINQYDNSVFLKINEVKKIWSY' A
#
# COMPACT_ATOMS: atom_id res chain seq x y z
N MET A 1 -22.90 14.79 10.17
CA MET A 1 -21.47 14.56 10.17
C MET A 1 -21.07 13.83 8.89
N SER A 2 -20.31 14.49 8.08
CA SER A 2 -19.93 13.91 6.81
C SER A 2 -18.62 13.14 6.95
N ASN A 3 -18.66 11.89 6.59
CA ASN A 3 -17.47 11.07 6.52
C ASN A 3 -16.99 11.09 5.07
N TRP A 4 -16.14 12.05 4.80
CA TRP A 4 -15.59 12.15 3.46
C TRP A 4 -14.46 11.15 3.34
N LYS A 5 -14.80 10.00 2.80
CA LYS A 5 -13.81 8.98 2.53
C LYS A 5 -13.54 8.93 1.04
N THR A 6 -12.31 8.68 0.73
CA THR A 6 -11.85 8.60 -0.65
C THR A 6 -11.24 7.24 -0.88
N ASP A 7 -11.56 6.63 -2.02
CA ASP A 7 -10.93 5.39 -2.41
C ASP A 7 -9.60 5.70 -3.07
N PHE A 8 -8.55 5.12 -2.54
CA PHE A 8 -7.21 5.26 -3.09
C PHE A 8 -6.72 3.92 -3.62
N GLU A 9 -6.14 3.96 -4.81
CA GLU A 9 -5.42 2.82 -5.35
C GLU A 9 -3.97 2.97 -4.98
N VAL A 10 -3.46 2.06 -4.16
CA VAL A 10 -2.08 2.08 -3.71
C VAL A 10 -1.31 0.99 -4.42
N LYS A 11 -0.35 1.39 -5.23
CA LYS A 11 0.55 0.46 -5.91
C LYS A 11 1.83 0.39 -5.10
N PHE A 12 2.24 -0.81 -4.78
CA PHE A 12 3.41 -1.02 -3.95
C PHE A 12 4.14 -2.29 -4.35
N SER A 13 5.38 -2.37 -3.92
CA SER A 13 6.23 -3.53 -4.17
C SER A 13 6.64 -4.15 -2.85
N LEU A 14 6.67 -5.47 -2.83
CA LEU A 14 7.16 -6.24 -1.69
C LEU A 14 8.46 -6.92 -2.10
N GLU A 15 9.48 -6.78 -1.27
CA GLU A 15 10.77 -7.40 -1.51
C GLU A 15 10.97 -8.56 -0.54
N PHE A 16 11.25 -9.73 -1.07
CA PHE A 16 11.52 -10.92 -0.30
C PHE A 16 12.95 -11.37 -0.54
N LYS A 17 13.64 -11.73 0.54
CA LYS A 17 14.96 -12.33 0.46
C LYS A 17 14.86 -13.82 0.68
N HIS A 18 15.42 -14.58 -0.23
CA HIS A 18 15.49 -16.04 -0.11
C HIS A 18 16.83 -16.45 0.49
N PHE A 19 16.89 -17.67 1.00
CA PHE A 19 18.08 -18.22 1.65
C PHE A 19 19.32 -18.23 0.76
N ASN A 20 19.12 -18.35 -0.52
CA ASN A 20 20.23 -18.41 -1.50
C ASN A 20 20.71 -17.04 -1.97
N GLY A 21 20.28 -15.98 -1.29
CA GLY A 21 20.67 -14.62 -1.65
C GLY A 21 19.84 -14.00 -2.75
N ARG A 22 18.88 -14.71 -3.29
CA ARG A 22 17.98 -14.17 -4.31
C ARG A 22 17.00 -13.18 -3.70
N LYS A 23 16.76 -12.12 -4.45
CA LYS A 23 15.72 -11.15 -4.12
C LYS A 23 14.55 -11.36 -5.06
N GLU A 24 13.37 -11.37 -4.50
CA GLU A 24 12.15 -11.44 -5.30
C GLU A 24 11.32 -10.21 -5.01
N ILE A 25 10.89 -9.53 -6.07
CA ILE A 25 10.07 -8.33 -5.95
C ILE A 25 8.70 -8.64 -6.55
N LYS A 26 7.66 -8.42 -5.76
CA LYS A 26 6.29 -8.60 -6.20
C LYS A 26 5.58 -7.27 -6.17
N ASN A 27 4.95 -6.91 -7.27
CA ASN A 27 4.14 -5.71 -7.36
C ASN A 27 2.70 -6.05 -7.03
N ASN A 28 2.11 -5.27 -6.16
CA ASN A 28 0.73 -5.46 -5.73
C ASN A 28 -0.02 -4.14 -5.77
N THR A 29 -1.34 -4.25 -5.78
CA THR A 29 -2.21 -3.09 -5.73
C THR A 29 -3.32 -3.36 -4.73
N LEU A 30 -3.57 -2.39 -3.86
CA LEU A 30 -4.69 -2.43 -2.93
C LEU A 30 -5.53 -1.18 -3.08
N ILE A 31 -6.82 -1.35 -2.94
CA ILE A 31 -7.73 -0.22 -2.88
C ILE A 31 -8.16 -0.06 -1.43
N VAL A 32 -7.89 1.11 -0.87
CA VAL A 32 -8.23 1.41 0.51
C VAL A 32 -9.07 2.67 0.58
N GLU A 33 -9.93 2.72 1.58
CA GLU A 33 -10.77 3.87 1.85
C GLU A 33 -10.13 4.66 2.97
N ALA A 34 -9.78 5.91 2.70
CA ALA A 34 -9.06 6.73 3.65
C ALA A 34 -9.41 8.20 3.46
N GLU A 35 -9.03 9.03 4.41
CA GLU A 35 -9.31 10.46 4.37
C GLU A 35 -8.30 11.21 3.49
N ASN A 36 -7.08 10.71 3.43
CA ASN A 36 -6.01 11.32 2.64
C ASN A 36 -5.00 10.27 2.20
N GLU A 37 -4.05 10.68 1.37
CA GLU A 37 -3.03 9.78 0.84
C GLU A 37 -2.14 9.18 1.93
N ASP A 38 -1.75 9.99 2.91
CA ASP A 38 -0.89 9.52 3.99
C ASP A 38 -1.57 8.42 4.80
N GLN A 39 -2.85 8.58 5.06
CA GLN A 39 -3.62 7.57 5.77
C GLN A 39 -3.74 6.30 4.94
N ALA A 40 -3.93 6.43 3.63
CA ALA A 40 -4.01 5.27 2.74
C ALA A 40 -2.72 4.47 2.76
N ILE A 41 -1.59 5.15 2.68
CA ILE A 41 -0.27 4.53 2.73
C ILE A 41 -0.08 3.79 4.06
N GLU A 42 -0.43 4.45 5.15
CA GLU A 42 -0.30 3.88 6.48
C GLU A 42 -1.13 2.61 6.64
N MET A 43 -2.35 2.63 6.11
CA MET A 43 -3.23 1.45 6.14
C MET A 43 -2.63 0.27 5.40
N VAL A 44 -1.99 0.52 4.27
CA VAL A 44 -1.34 -0.54 3.49
C VAL A 44 -0.14 -1.09 4.27
N ILE A 45 0.68 -0.22 4.82
CA ILE A 45 1.87 -0.63 5.57
C ILE A 45 1.48 -1.48 6.78
N ASN A 46 0.41 -1.10 7.46
CA ASN A 46 -0.05 -1.81 8.65
C ASN A 46 -0.61 -3.20 8.38
N GLN A 47 -0.93 -3.51 7.13
CA GLN A 47 -1.41 -4.83 6.76
C GLN A 47 -0.29 -5.85 6.59
N TYR A 48 0.94 -5.39 6.53
CA TYR A 48 2.09 -6.27 6.28
C TYR A 48 3.00 -6.32 7.49
N ASP A 49 3.65 -7.47 7.64
CA ASP A 49 4.59 -7.70 8.70
C ASP A 49 5.90 -6.96 8.44
N ASN A 50 6.61 -6.60 9.51
CA ASN A 50 7.91 -5.94 9.41
C ASN A 50 8.99 -6.82 8.77
N SER A 51 8.72 -8.10 8.60
CA SER A 51 9.66 -9.00 7.94
C SER A 51 9.77 -8.79 6.44
N VAL A 52 8.90 -7.98 5.88
CA VAL A 52 8.86 -7.72 4.44
C VAL A 52 9.19 -6.26 4.19
N PHE A 53 10.03 -6.00 3.21
CA PHE A 53 10.28 -4.63 2.77
C PHE A 53 9.16 -4.22 1.82
N LEU A 54 8.47 -3.17 2.20
CA LEU A 54 7.38 -2.63 1.40
C LEU A 54 7.76 -1.24 0.89
N LYS A 55 7.61 -1.05 -0.40
CA LYS A 55 7.87 0.24 -1.03
C LYS A 55 6.61 0.71 -1.74
N ILE A 56 6.18 1.91 -1.40
CA ILE A 56 5.03 2.52 -2.07
C ILE A 56 5.51 3.12 -3.39
N ASN A 57 4.91 2.69 -4.49
CA ASN A 57 5.27 3.15 -5.83
C ASN A 57 4.37 4.29 -6.29
N GLU A 58 3.08 4.17 -6.02
CA GLU A 58 2.12 5.17 -6.47
C GLU A 58 0.87 5.13 -5.60
N VAL A 59 0.31 6.29 -5.33
CA VAL A 59 -0.99 6.42 -4.69
C VAL A 59 -1.86 7.26 -5.60
N LYS A 60 -2.99 6.72 -6.00
CA LYS A 60 -3.90 7.39 -6.91
C LYS A 60 -5.28 7.47 -6.30
N LYS A 61 -5.84 8.67 -6.34
CA LYS A 61 -7.23 8.88 -5.92
C LYS A 61 -8.16 8.37 -7.01
N ILE A 62 -8.99 7.41 -6.67
CA ILE A 62 -9.92 6.82 -7.63
C ILE A 62 -11.27 7.49 -7.55
N TRP A 63 -11.81 7.60 -6.35
CA TRP A 63 -13.16 8.06 -6.14
C TRP A 63 -13.28 8.84 -4.84
N SER A 64 -14.12 9.85 -4.85
CA SER A 64 -14.35 10.70 -3.70
C SER A 64 -15.84 10.81 -3.44
N TYR A 65 -16.26 10.50 -2.25
CA TYR A 65 -17.67 10.59 -1.84
C TYR A 65 -18.00 11.95 -1.27
#